data_30cba18e3ca8daacc235b10f306d05fe
#
_entry.id   30cba18e3ca8daacc235b10f306d05fe
#
_cell.length_a   1.000
_cell.length_b   1.000
_cell.length_c   1.000
_cell.angle_alpha   90.00
_cell.angle_beta   90.00
_cell.angle_gamma   90.00
#
_symmetry.space_group_name_H-M   'P 1'
#
loop_
_entity.id
_entity.type
_entity.pdbx_description
1 polymer ?
#
loop_
_entity_poly.entity_id
_entity_poly.type
_entity_poly.pdbx_seq_one_letter_code
_entity_poly.pdbx_strand_id
1 'polypeptide(L)'
;MQSNTLYVLIYAIPALVLAISLHEMMHSVAGYWLGDDTAQQHGRLSLNPLRHIDPLTTIGLPLMLVLLGLPPFAAAKPVPINMYRLKFQEFGMALVGLAGPLTNLLLAILFIFVLKLVSRDAAGILSGGPIVVGDSYLVGF
;
A
#
# COMPACT_ATOMS: atom_id res chain seq x y z
N MET A 1 23.73 11.60 -6.33
CA MET A 1 22.47 11.88 -5.60
C MET A 1 21.22 11.96 -6.51
N GLN A 2 21.31 12.50 -7.72
CA GLN A 2 20.13 12.66 -8.62
C GLN A 2 19.51 11.33 -9.12
N SER A 3 20.32 10.30 -9.37
CA SER A 3 19.81 9.01 -9.86
C SER A 3 18.88 8.32 -8.84
N ASN A 4 19.24 8.33 -7.55
CA ASN A 4 18.42 7.67 -6.51
C ASN A 4 17.06 8.34 -6.33
N THR A 5 16.98 9.67 -6.41
CA THR A 5 15.71 10.39 -6.30
C THR A 5 14.77 10.05 -7.45
N LEU A 6 15.28 9.94 -8.68
CA LEU A 6 14.47 9.59 -9.84
C LEU A 6 13.90 8.16 -9.74
N TYR A 7 14.72 7.19 -9.29
CA TYR A 7 14.24 5.81 -9.05
C TYR A 7 13.13 5.76 -7.99
N VAL A 8 13.29 6.48 -6.87
CA VAL A 8 12.27 6.54 -5.82
C VAL A 8 10.96 7.14 -6.37
N LEU A 9 11.03 8.22 -7.15
CA LEU A 9 9.84 8.85 -7.74
C LEU A 9 9.12 7.91 -8.72
N ILE A 10 9.85 7.22 -9.59
CA ILE A 10 9.27 6.38 -10.64
C ILE A 10 8.71 5.07 -10.09
N TYR A 11 9.36 4.47 -9.09
CA TYR A 11 8.99 3.12 -8.60
C TYR A 11 8.27 3.16 -7.25
N ALA A 12 8.75 3.92 -6.28
CA ALA A 12 8.18 3.91 -4.94
C ALA A 12 6.82 4.62 -4.86
N ILE A 13 6.62 5.74 -5.55
CA ILE A 13 5.35 6.47 -5.50
C ILE A 13 4.21 5.64 -6.11
N PRO A 14 4.31 5.06 -7.33
CA PRO A 14 3.26 4.18 -7.85
C PRO A 14 2.99 2.97 -6.97
N ALA A 15 4.03 2.35 -6.40
CA ALA A 15 3.89 1.22 -5.48
C ALA A 15 3.14 1.61 -4.20
N LEU A 16 3.46 2.76 -3.61
CA LEU A 16 2.74 3.30 -2.45
C LEU A 16 1.27 3.59 -2.77
N VAL A 17 0.99 4.21 -3.90
CA VAL A 17 -0.39 4.49 -4.34
C VAL A 17 -1.19 3.20 -4.49
N LEU A 18 -0.61 2.17 -5.09
CA LEU A 18 -1.24 0.86 -5.22
C LEU A 18 -1.49 0.21 -3.86
N ALA A 19 -0.47 0.16 -3.00
CA ALA A 19 -0.55 -0.44 -1.68
C ALA A 19 -1.59 0.24 -0.80
N ILE A 20 -1.62 1.58 -0.78
CA ILE A 20 -2.61 2.36 -0.04
C ILE A 20 -4.02 2.13 -0.60
N SER A 21 -4.18 2.10 -1.92
CA SER A 21 -5.49 1.90 -2.53
C SER A 21 -6.09 0.54 -2.19
N LEU A 22 -5.28 -0.52 -2.22
CA LEU A 22 -5.70 -1.86 -1.82
C LEU A 22 -5.97 -1.94 -0.32
N HIS A 23 -5.13 -1.32 0.51
CA HIS A 23 -5.32 -1.22 1.96
C HIS A 23 -6.68 -0.60 2.32
N GLU A 24 -6.99 0.58 1.78
CA GLU A 24 -8.25 1.28 2.03
C GLU A 24 -9.47 0.53 1.47
N MET A 25 -9.32 -0.06 0.27
CA MET A 25 -10.36 -0.90 -0.30
C MET A 25 -10.69 -2.07 0.62
N MET A 26 -9.69 -2.72 1.21
CA MET A 26 -9.93 -3.87 2.08
C MET A 26 -10.59 -3.50 3.42
N HIS A 27 -10.39 -2.30 3.95
CA HIS A 27 -11.23 -1.78 5.03
C HIS A 27 -12.70 -1.68 4.60
N SER A 28 -12.95 -1.17 3.39
CA SER A 28 -14.29 -1.06 2.82
C SER A 28 -14.95 -2.43 2.62
N VAL A 29 -14.20 -3.40 2.10
CA VAL A 29 -14.66 -4.79 1.88
C VAL A 29 -15.00 -5.47 3.20
N ALA A 30 -14.12 -5.37 4.20
CA ALA A 30 -14.34 -5.95 5.51
C ALA A 30 -15.55 -5.33 6.20
N GLY A 31 -15.72 -4.01 6.16
CA GLY A 31 -16.90 -3.32 6.67
C GLY A 31 -18.18 -3.82 6.02
N TYR A 32 -18.18 -3.93 4.69
CA TYR A 32 -19.32 -4.43 3.91
C TYR A 32 -19.69 -5.88 4.30
N TRP A 33 -18.70 -6.78 4.40
CA TRP A 33 -18.95 -8.17 4.82
C TRP A 33 -19.48 -8.27 6.25
N LEU A 34 -19.11 -7.35 7.11
CA LEU A 34 -19.60 -7.26 8.49
C LEU A 34 -20.94 -6.51 8.61
N GLY A 35 -21.54 -6.05 7.50
CA GLY A 35 -22.86 -5.48 7.44
C GLY A 35 -22.95 -3.95 7.37
N ASP A 36 -21.80 -3.27 7.31
CA ASP A 36 -21.75 -1.81 7.10
C ASP A 36 -21.56 -1.47 5.62
N ASP A 37 -22.61 -0.98 4.98
CA ASP A 37 -22.61 -0.54 3.59
C ASP A 37 -22.20 0.92 3.39
N THR A 38 -21.81 1.63 4.46
CA THR A 38 -21.46 3.06 4.40
C THR A 38 -20.36 3.34 3.39
N ALA A 39 -19.29 2.55 3.41
CA ALA A 39 -18.17 2.68 2.46
C ALA A 39 -18.62 2.44 1.01
N GLN A 40 -19.53 1.49 0.77
CA GLN A 40 -20.11 1.22 -0.55
C GLN A 40 -20.91 2.42 -1.06
N GLN A 41 -21.78 3.01 -0.22
CA GLN A 41 -22.58 4.19 -0.56
C GLN A 41 -21.72 5.39 -0.95
N HIS A 42 -20.51 5.51 -0.37
CA HIS A 42 -19.54 6.54 -0.71
C HIS A 42 -18.63 6.13 -1.89
N GLY A 43 -18.90 5.00 -2.57
CA GLY A 43 -18.14 4.51 -3.70
C GLY A 43 -16.70 4.07 -3.37
N ARG A 44 -16.43 3.74 -2.09
CA ARG A 44 -15.11 3.30 -1.61
C ARG A 44 -14.83 1.82 -1.89
N LEU A 45 -15.85 1.04 -2.21
CA LEU A 45 -15.74 -0.37 -2.63
C LEU A 45 -15.33 -0.43 -4.11
N SER A 46 -14.13 0.03 -4.42
CA SER A 46 -13.65 0.18 -5.79
C SER A 46 -12.14 -0.05 -5.88
N LEU A 47 -11.71 -0.75 -6.92
CA LEU A 47 -10.29 -0.88 -7.29
C LEU A 47 -9.72 0.38 -7.95
N ASN A 48 -10.56 1.37 -8.24
CA ASN A 48 -10.09 2.63 -8.83
C ASN A 48 -9.30 3.44 -7.78
N PRO A 49 -7.97 3.58 -7.93
CA PRO A 49 -7.14 4.28 -6.96
C PRO A 49 -7.55 5.75 -6.77
N LEU A 50 -8.11 6.38 -7.79
CA LEU A 50 -8.57 7.77 -7.71
C LEU A 50 -9.64 8.01 -6.65
N ARG A 51 -10.36 6.96 -6.24
CA ARG A 51 -11.35 7.05 -5.16
C ARG A 51 -10.73 7.04 -3.76
N HIS A 52 -9.50 6.55 -3.63
CA HIS A 52 -8.75 6.44 -2.38
C HIS A 52 -7.64 7.48 -2.24
N ILE A 53 -7.28 8.12 -3.35
CA ILE A 53 -6.23 9.13 -3.40
C ILE A 53 -6.78 10.48 -2.90
N ASP A 54 -6.01 11.10 -2.02
CA ASP A 54 -6.04 12.53 -1.77
C ASP A 54 -4.80 13.14 -2.44
N PRO A 55 -4.96 14.04 -3.43
CA PRO A 55 -3.82 14.56 -4.20
C PRO A 55 -2.72 15.16 -3.32
N LEU A 56 -3.10 15.79 -2.20
CA LEU A 56 -2.14 16.45 -1.32
C LEU A 56 -1.39 15.45 -0.44
N THR A 57 -2.09 14.55 0.24
CA THR A 57 -1.50 13.64 1.23
C THR A 57 -0.98 12.35 0.61
N THR A 58 -1.58 11.89 -0.49
CA THR A 58 -1.17 10.63 -1.14
C THR A 58 -0.05 10.84 -2.17
N ILE A 59 0.02 12.00 -2.81
CA ILE A 59 1.02 12.30 -3.85
C ILE A 59 1.94 13.43 -3.42
N GLY A 60 1.40 14.57 -3.00
CA GLY A 60 2.18 15.77 -2.66
C GLY A 60 3.11 15.56 -1.47
N LEU A 61 2.62 14.90 -0.41
CA LEU A 61 3.41 14.65 0.78
C LEU A 61 4.62 13.72 0.51
N PRO A 62 4.48 12.54 -0.12
CA PRO A 62 5.64 11.72 -0.46
C PRO A 62 6.64 12.44 -1.36
N LEU A 63 6.14 13.17 -2.36
CA LEU A 63 6.99 13.95 -3.25
C LEU A 63 7.82 14.98 -2.49
N MET A 64 7.18 15.74 -1.61
CA MET A 64 7.86 16.73 -0.77
C MET A 64 8.92 16.09 0.14
N LEU A 65 8.59 14.95 0.79
CA LEU A 65 9.52 14.23 1.66
C LEU A 65 10.75 13.75 0.89
N VAL A 66 10.55 13.17 -0.30
CA VAL A 66 11.67 12.74 -1.16
C VAL A 66 12.56 13.89 -1.58
N LEU A 67 11.98 15.05 -1.93
CA LEU A 67 12.76 16.27 -2.28
C LEU A 67 13.56 16.79 -1.08
N LEU A 68 13.09 16.58 0.14
CA LEU A 68 13.81 16.93 1.38
C LEU A 68 14.81 15.83 1.82
N GLY A 69 14.97 14.73 1.05
CA GLY A 69 15.85 13.63 1.41
C GLY A 69 15.32 12.74 2.53
N LEU A 70 14.01 12.81 2.82
CA LEU A 70 13.34 12.01 3.84
C LEU A 70 12.67 10.77 3.21
N PRO A 71 12.47 9.70 3.97
CA PRO A 71 11.72 8.52 3.51
C PRO A 71 10.30 8.93 3.07
N PRO A 72 9.80 8.43 1.92
CA PRO A 72 8.45 8.75 1.48
C PRO A 72 7.41 8.14 2.42
N PHE A 73 6.46 8.99 2.85
CA PHE A 73 5.28 8.58 3.62
C PHE A 73 4.05 9.17 2.93
N ALA A 74 3.03 8.34 2.75
CA ALA A 74 1.78 8.75 2.13
C ALA A 74 0.59 8.45 3.06
N ALA A 75 -0.43 9.30 3.00
CA ALA A 75 -1.69 9.07 3.69
C ALA A 75 -2.84 9.01 2.67
N ALA A 76 -3.78 8.12 2.91
CA ALA A 76 -4.99 7.99 2.11
C ALA A 76 -6.14 8.78 2.72
N LYS A 77 -7.17 9.02 1.92
CA LYS A 77 -8.43 9.53 2.41
C LYS A 77 -9.15 8.43 3.21
N PRO A 78 -9.45 8.63 4.50
CA PRO A 78 -9.99 7.58 5.35
C PRO A 78 -11.34 7.05 4.82
N VAL A 79 -11.56 5.74 5.00
CA VAL A 79 -12.81 5.07 4.66
C VAL A 79 -13.86 5.38 5.72
N PRO A 80 -15.05 5.87 5.35
CA PRO A 80 -16.12 6.06 6.31
C PRO A 80 -16.68 4.71 6.74
N ILE A 81 -16.64 4.42 8.04
CA ILE A 81 -17.18 3.20 8.66
C ILE A 81 -18.16 3.58 9.76
N ASN A 82 -19.32 2.94 9.79
CA ASN A 82 -20.31 3.12 10.84
C ASN A 82 -20.30 1.91 11.78
N MET A 83 -19.69 2.06 12.94
CA MET A 83 -19.56 1.00 13.93
C MET A 83 -20.91 0.40 14.35
N TYR A 84 -21.98 1.20 14.42
CA TYR A 84 -23.31 0.74 14.83
C TYR A 84 -23.99 -0.18 13.81
N ARG A 85 -23.53 -0.19 12.56
CA ARG A 85 -23.99 -1.11 11.51
C ARG A 85 -23.19 -2.40 11.43
N LEU A 86 -21.99 -2.41 12.04
CA LEU A 86 -21.14 -3.59 12.02
C LEU A 86 -21.69 -4.70 12.92
N LYS A 87 -21.66 -5.92 12.42
CA LYS A 87 -21.79 -7.11 13.27
C LYS A 87 -20.66 -7.07 14.31
N PHE A 88 -21.00 -7.39 15.57
CA PHE A 88 -20.07 -7.37 16.70
C PHE A 88 -19.49 -5.98 17.02
N GLN A 89 -20.07 -4.91 16.52
CA GLN A 89 -19.72 -3.50 16.85
C GLN A 89 -18.21 -3.26 17.04
N GLU A 90 -17.72 -3.16 18.28
CA GLU A 90 -16.32 -2.89 18.60
C GLU A 90 -15.36 -3.95 18.04
N PHE A 91 -15.71 -5.24 18.19
CA PHE A 91 -14.90 -6.31 17.63
C PHE A 91 -14.93 -6.30 16.10
N GLY A 92 -16.10 -5.98 15.50
CA GLY A 92 -16.23 -5.78 14.07
C GLY A 92 -15.33 -4.63 13.58
N MET A 93 -15.26 -3.52 14.33
CA MET A 93 -14.36 -2.41 14.01
C MET A 93 -12.89 -2.82 14.08
N ALA A 94 -12.49 -3.64 15.05
CA ALA A 94 -11.14 -4.18 15.12
C ALA A 94 -10.80 -5.05 13.91
N LEU A 95 -11.72 -5.92 13.47
CA LEU A 95 -11.55 -6.73 12.26
C LEU A 95 -11.41 -5.87 11.00
N VAL A 96 -12.25 -4.83 10.86
CA VAL A 96 -12.12 -3.85 9.77
C VAL A 96 -10.76 -3.17 9.85
N GLY A 97 -10.32 -2.75 11.05
CA GLY A 97 -9.02 -2.12 11.25
C GLY A 97 -7.83 -3.00 10.85
N LEU A 98 -7.93 -4.32 11.06
CA LEU A 98 -6.89 -5.27 10.68
C LEU A 98 -6.85 -5.57 9.17
N ALA A 99 -7.94 -5.38 8.44
CA ALA A 99 -8.05 -5.77 7.03
C ALA A 99 -7.02 -5.05 6.15
N GLY A 100 -6.77 -3.77 6.37
CA GLY A 100 -5.77 -2.99 5.63
C GLY A 100 -4.34 -3.48 5.86
N PRO A 101 -3.84 -3.49 7.11
CA PRO A 101 -2.50 -3.99 7.43
C PRO A 101 -2.26 -5.43 6.96
N LEU A 102 -3.26 -6.31 7.11
CA LEU A 102 -3.17 -7.69 6.65
C LEU A 102 -3.02 -7.77 5.13
N THR A 103 -3.71 -6.92 4.39
CA THR A 103 -3.58 -6.83 2.94
C THR A 103 -2.16 -6.43 2.54
N ASN A 104 -1.58 -5.42 3.19
CA ASN A 104 -0.21 -5.00 2.91
C ASN A 104 0.81 -6.09 3.24
N LEU A 105 0.61 -6.83 4.34
CA LEU A 105 1.43 -7.98 4.69
C LEU A 105 1.37 -9.08 3.62
N LEU A 106 0.17 -9.42 3.16
CA LEU A 106 -0.02 -10.43 2.09
C LEU A 106 0.61 -9.98 0.77
N LEU A 107 0.49 -8.69 0.42
CA LEU A 107 1.16 -8.12 -0.75
C LEU A 107 2.68 -8.21 -0.63
N ALA A 108 3.24 -7.87 0.54
CA ALA A 108 4.68 -7.97 0.77
C ALA A 108 5.18 -9.40 0.61
N ILE A 109 4.49 -10.39 1.19
CA ILE A 109 4.80 -11.81 1.04
C ILE A 109 4.73 -12.24 -0.44
N LEU A 110 3.67 -11.83 -1.15
CA LEU A 110 3.51 -12.12 -2.57
C LEU A 110 4.65 -11.55 -3.41
N PHE A 111 5.01 -10.27 -3.19
CA PHE A 111 6.11 -9.63 -3.92
C PHE A 111 7.46 -10.28 -3.63
N ILE A 112 7.76 -10.62 -2.38
CA ILE A 112 8.98 -11.36 -2.01
C ILE A 112 9.02 -12.71 -2.72
N PHE A 113 7.89 -13.43 -2.77
CA PHE A 113 7.80 -14.70 -3.47
C PHE A 113 8.06 -14.56 -4.98
N VAL A 114 7.42 -13.57 -5.61
CA VAL A 114 7.63 -13.27 -7.04
C VAL A 114 9.07 -12.88 -7.31
N LEU A 115 9.66 -12.02 -6.47
CA LEU A 115 11.06 -11.64 -6.60
C LEU A 115 12.01 -12.85 -6.49
N LYS A 116 11.75 -13.77 -5.57
CA LYS A 116 12.52 -15.02 -5.47
C LYS A 116 12.44 -15.90 -6.72
N LEU A 117 11.29 -15.90 -7.39
CA LEU A 117 11.13 -16.65 -8.64
C LEU A 117 11.89 -16.01 -9.81
N VAL A 118 11.95 -14.68 -9.85
CA VAL A 118 12.51 -13.91 -10.97
C VAL A 118 14.01 -13.62 -10.77
N SER A 119 14.48 -13.48 -9.55
CA SER A 119 15.88 -13.16 -9.27
C SER A 119 16.77 -14.40 -9.30
N ARG A 120 17.98 -14.26 -9.88
CA ARG A 120 19.01 -15.31 -9.87
C ARG A 120 19.65 -15.48 -8.50
N ASP A 121 19.65 -14.45 -7.68
CA ASP A 121 20.22 -14.45 -6.33
C ASP A 121 19.14 -14.15 -5.28
N ALA A 122 18.42 -15.19 -4.87
CA ALA A 122 17.39 -15.09 -3.85
C ALA A 122 17.98 -14.76 -2.45
N ALA A 123 19.23 -15.08 -2.20
CA ALA A 123 19.90 -14.77 -0.91
C ALA A 123 20.18 -13.27 -0.78
N GLY A 124 20.51 -12.58 -1.87
CA GLY A 124 20.70 -11.13 -1.91
C GLY A 124 19.46 -10.35 -1.48
N ILE A 125 18.26 -10.83 -1.81
CA ILE A 125 17.00 -10.19 -1.44
C ILE A 125 16.79 -10.23 0.09
N LEU A 126 17.15 -11.34 0.73
CA LEU A 126 16.95 -11.55 2.16
C LEU A 126 18.02 -10.87 3.03
N SER A 127 19.22 -10.66 2.48
CA SER A 127 20.34 -10.00 3.19
C SER A 127 20.39 -8.48 2.98
N GLY A 128 19.44 -7.91 2.24
CA GLY A 128 19.46 -6.47 1.90
C GLY A 128 20.53 -6.10 0.86
N GLY A 129 21.12 -7.10 0.20
CA GLY A 129 22.07 -6.90 -0.89
C GLY A 129 21.38 -6.48 -2.20
N PRO A 130 22.15 -6.13 -3.23
CA PRO A 130 21.62 -5.72 -4.52
C PRO A 130 20.84 -6.87 -5.16
N ILE A 131 19.63 -6.58 -5.64
CA ILE A 131 18.80 -7.56 -6.36
C ILE A 131 19.33 -7.67 -7.79
N VAL A 132 19.76 -8.88 -8.17
CA VAL A 132 20.22 -9.19 -9.53
C VAL A 132 19.03 -9.72 -10.33
N VAL A 133 18.60 -8.98 -11.34
CA VAL A 133 17.55 -9.39 -12.28
C VAL A 133 18.18 -9.45 -13.67
N GLY A 134 18.33 -10.67 -14.21
CA GLY A 134 19.09 -10.87 -15.45
C GLY A 134 20.58 -10.57 -15.24
N ASP A 135 21.19 -9.82 -16.16
CA ASP A 135 22.59 -9.39 -16.09
C ASP A 135 22.75 -7.96 -15.53
N SER A 136 21.67 -7.38 -14.98
CA SER A 136 21.63 -6.02 -14.45
C SER A 136 21.46 -6.02 -12.93
N TYR A 137 22.21 -5.17 -12.23
CA TYR A 137 22.02 -4.94 -10.80
C TYR A 137 20.91 -3.91 -10.60
N LEU A 138 19.82 -4.27 -9.93
CA LEU A 138 18.94 -3.29 -9.34
C LEU A 138 19.56 -2.86 -8.02
N VAL A 139 19.87 -1.57 -7.92
CA VAL A 139 20.60 -0.95 -6.80
C VAL A 139 19.95 -1.34 -5.48
N GLY A 140 20.73 -1.96 -4.59
CA GLY A 140 20.34 -2.21 -3.20
C GLY A 140 20.12 -0.89 -2.44
N PHE A 141 19.15 -0.90 -1.54
CA PHE A 141 18.88 0.20 -0.62
C PHE A 141 19.90 0.22 0.49
#